data_2d8dd66cd8a954546f3d87d62d24e363
#
_entry.id   2d8dd66cd8a954546f3d87d62d24e363
#
_cell.length_a   1.000
_cell.length_b   1.000
_cell.length_c   1.000
_cell.angle_alpha   90.00
_cell.angle_beta   90.00
_cell.angle_gamma   90.00
#
_symmetry.space_group_name_H-M   'P 1'
#
loop_
_entity.id
_entity.type
_entity.pdbx_description
1 polymer ?
#
loop_
_entity_poly.entity_id
_entity_poly.type
_entity_poly.pdbx_seq_one_letter_code
_entity_poly.pdbx_strand_id
1 'polypeptide(L)'
;MRIVLVVVFNLFAIASNGQINTYLEDLAALKFVLQKTPSYKSQIKGDKQALFNSLYERLASDTTSNPHSFKYFYNLSQLIFPLKDNHLGFYQIAAYDNFKNKERIDSFIGTKEFLDYPTFHINIDSLKYVLAKRPADSVEGIYNYGKFYSVGLFKRVDKEYVGVIIDSDVNLWRKGQVAIHLYEYAPNVFKAIYGHPLYKFFILQTNEKYRNQSLVNSYFYSSYSLDIYSKQHRLVDYVNLSKKSSKFELKSINGNIQYLLLRSFQRNKITTQQSKNFYDSIKNVLTAKSLILDLRNNEGGATKENRKYLRLLKKFTRNGNLYVLLNNGTLSQAEIFTLQLKKLKNVTTIGQTTKGMLTYGSNYGKRERLPSGRFEIYPTDMKGNAKLLQYEDYGINPDIILRDDRDWIEQTVEIIRKK
;
A
#
# COMPACT_ATOMS: atom_id res chain seq x y z
N MET A 1 -31.85 -17.74 -46.24
CA MET A 1 -31.75 -16.67 -45.25
C MET A 1 -31.98 -17.10 -43.78
N ARG A 2 -32.56 -18.28 -43.51
CA ARG A 2 -32.74 -18.78 -42.10
C ARG A 2 -31.50 -19.48 -41.51
N ILE A 3 -30.61 -20.03 -42.30
CA ILE A 3 -29.42 -20.78 -41.81
C ILE A 3 -28.32 -19.85 -41.31
N VAL A 4 -28.14 -18.65 -41.90
CA VAL A 4 -27.11 -17.68 -41.46
C VAL A 4 -27.42 -17.06 -40.08
N LEU A 5 -28.72 -16.88 -39.76
CA LEU A 5 -29.10 -16.29 -38.46
C LEU A 5 -28.86 -17.24 -37.26
N VAL A 6 -29.01 -18.57 -37.51
CA VAL A 6 -28.77 -19.60 -36.48
C VAL A 6 -27.27 -19.76 -36.17
N VAL A 7 -26.41 -19.65 -37.21
CA VAL A 7 -24.93 -19.74 -37.02
C VAL A 7 -24.39 -18.52 -36.26
N VAL A 8 -24.90 -17.31 -36.53
CA VAL A 8 -24.47 -16.08 -35.79
C VAL A 8 -24.92 -16.13 -34.33
N PHE A 9 -26.13 -16.64 -34.04
CA PHE A 9 -26.60 -16.76 -32.65
C PHE A 9 -25.80 -17.81 -31.85
N ASN A 10 -25.43 -18.92 -32.48
CA ASN A 10 -24.59 -19.94 -31.82
C ASN A 10 -23.15 -19.46 -31.58
N LEU A 11 -22.58 -18.65 -32.47
CA LEU A 11 -21.25 -18.07 -32.27
C LEU A 11 -21.21 -17.05 -31.11
N PHE A 12 -22.27 -16.25 -30.96
CA PHE A 12 -22.38 -15.35 -29.80
C PHE A 12 -22.61 -16.10 -28.48
N ALA A 13 -23.41 -17.14 -28.46
CA ALA A 13 -23.65 -17.98 -27.28
C ALA A 13 -22.38 -18.75 -26.87
N ILE A 14 -21.61 -19.25 -27.83
CA ILE A 14 -20.34 -19.95 -27.55
C ILE A 14 -19.29 -18.96 -26.99
N ALA A 15 -19.19 -17.74 -27.54
CA ALA A 15 -18.27 -16.73 -27.07
C ALA A 15 -18.62 -16.26 -25.63
N SER A 16 -19.91 -16.04 -25.32
CA SER A 16 -20.35 -15.64 -23.97
C SER A 16 -20.15 -16.76 -22.97
N ASN A 17 -20.43 -18.00 -23.29
CA ASN A 17 -20.19 -19.15 -22.43
C ASN A 17 -18.71 -19.37 -22.12
N GLY A 18 -17.83 -19.18 -23.13
CA GLY A 18 -16.38 -19.24 -22.91
C GLY A 18 -15.85 -18.19 -21.97
N GLN A 19 -16.36 -16.96 -22.04
CA GLN A 19 -15.94 -15.87 -21.16
C GLN A 19 -16.46 -16.03 -19.72
N ILE A 20 -17.68 -16.53 -19.54
CA ILE A 20 -18.25 -16.84 -18.20
C ILE A 20 -17.43 -17.97 -17.56
N ASN A 21 -17.04 -18.97 -18.32
CA ASN A 21 -16.21 -20.06 -17.81
C ASN A 21 -14.85 -19.56 -17.31
N THR A 22 -14.20 -18.66 -18.06
CA THR A 22 -12.92 -18.04 -17.68
C THR A 22 -13.01 -17.25 -16.35
N TYR A 23 -14.12 -16.55 -16.10
CA TYR A 23 -14.34 -15.87 -14.82
C TYR A 23 -14.41 -16.86 -13.65
N LEU A 24 -15.17 -17.93 -13.80
CA LEU A 24 -15.32 -18.96 -12.78
C LEU A 24 -13.99 -19.70 -12.52
N GLU A 25 -13.21 -19.93 -13.56
CA GLU A 25 -11.86 -20.50 -13.46
C GLU A 25 -10.92 -19.58 -12.68
N ASP A 26 -10.90 -18.28 -12.97
CA ASP A 26 -10.11 -17.29 -12.22
C ASP A 26 -10.54 -17.22 -10.75
N LEU A 27 -11.86 -17.20 -10.49
CA LEU A 27 -12.42 -17.13 -9.14
C LEU A 27 -12.05 -18.38 -8.31
N ALA A 28 -12.16 -19.56 -8.92
CA ALA A 28 -11.78 -20.83 -8.30
C ALA A 28 -10.27 -20.93 -8.06
N ALA A 29 -9.45 -20.52 -9.02
CA ALA A 29 -8.00 -20.49 -8.89
C ALA A 29 -7.56 -19.54 -7.77
N LEU A 30 -8.14 -18.32 -7.72
CA LEU A 30 -7.87 -17.37 -6.66
C LEU A 30 -8.23 -17.94 -5.27
N LYS A 31 -9.43 -18.52 -5.12
CA LYS A 31 -9.84 -19.21 -3.88
C LYS A 31 -8.82 -20.27 -3.46
N PHE A 32 -8.39 -21.10 -4.39
CA PHE A 32 -7.43 -22.16 -4.16
C PHE A 32 -6.07 -21.64 -3.67
N VAL A 33 -5.56 -20.56 -4.30
CA VAL A 33 -4.31 -19.91 -3.87
C VAL A 33 -4.46 -19.32 -2.46
N LEU A 34 -5.56 -18.60 -2.20
CA LEU A 34 -5.81 -17.99 -0.89
C LEU A 34 -5.86 -19.05 0.22
N GLN A 35 -6.54 -20.19 -0.01
CA GLN A 35 -6.65 -21.30 0.96
C GLN A 35 -5.30 -21.90 1.36
N LYS A 36 -4.27 -21.77 0.52
CA LYS A 36 -2.92 -22.24 0.83
C LYS A 36 -2.14 -21.26 1.72
N THR A 37 -2.52 -19.98 1.76
CA THR A 37 -1.79 -18.96 2.51
C THR A 37 -1.89 -19.20 4.03
N PRO A 38 -0.83 -18.84 4.79
CA PRO A 38 -0.89 -18.87 6.25
C PRO A 38 -1.94 -17.94 6.83
N SER A 39 -2.21 -16.81 6.18
CA SER A 39 -3.22 -15.84 6.59
C SER A 39 -4.63 -16.43 6.53
N TYR A 40 -4.99 -17.08 5.43
CA TYR A 40 -6.28 -17.77 5.31
C TYR A 40 -6.43 -18.86 6.38
N LYS A 41 -5.46 -19.77 6.48
CA LYS A 41 -5.48 -20.89 7.43
C LYS A 41 -5.61 -20.47 8.89
N SER A 42 -5.11 -19.29 9.23
CA SER A 42 -5.18 -18.77 10.61
C SER A 42 -6.44 -17.97 10.89
N GLN A 43 -6.99 -17.26 9.90
CA GLN A 43 -8.08 -16.29 10.09
C GLN A 43 -9.47 -16.82 9.69
N ILE A 44 -9.54 -17.69 8.66
CA ILE A 44 -10.81 -18.15 8.10
C ILE A 44 -11.18 -19.51 8.73
N LYS A 45 -11.86 -19.47 9.87
CA LYS A 45 -12.28 -20.64 10.66
C LYS A 45 -13.67 -20.40 11.26
N GLY A 46 -14.39 -21.50 11.55
CA GLY A 46 -15.72 -21.43 12.15
C GLY A 46 -16.68 -20.59 11.29
N ASP A 47 -17.38 -19.64 11.90
CA ASP A 47 -18.36 -18.78 11.22
C ASP A 47 -17.75 -17.99 10.06
N LYS A 48 -16.48 -17.59 10.18
CA LYS A 48 -15.78 -16.91 9.09
C LYS A 48 -15.59 -17.79 7.85
N GLN A 49 -15.48 -19.11 8.03
CA GLN A 49 -15.43 -20.04 6.91
C GLN A 49 -16.78 -20.11 6.18
N ALA A 50 -17.88 -20.12 6.92
CA ALA A 50 -19.22 -20.10 6.33
C ALA A 50 -19.46 -18.80 5.56
N LEU A 51 -19.10 -17.65 6.16
CA LEU A 51 -19.19 -16.33 5.49
C LEU A 51 -18.32 -16.26 4.23
N PHE A 52 -17.12 -16.79 4.26
CA PHE A 52 -16.23 -16.83 3.09
C PHE A 52 -16.82 -17.70 1.96
N ASN A 53 -17.41 -18.85 2.32
CA ASN A 53 -18.05 -19.71 1.34
C ASN A 53 -19.29 -19.04 0.73
N SER A 54 -20.15 -18.41 1.54
CA SER A 54 -21.30 -17.64 1.05
C SER A 54 -20.88 -16.48 0.14
N LEU A 55 -19.77 -15.80 0.47
CA LEU A 55 -19.18 -14.78 -0.41
C LEU A 55 -18.76 -15.38 -1.74
N TYR A 56 -18.07 -16.51 -1.72
CA TYR A 56 -17.64 -17.20 -2.95
C TYR A 56 -18.82 -17.58 -3.84
N GLU A 57 -19.88 -18.20 -3.27
CA GLU A 57 -21.08 -18.61 -4.02
C GLU A 57 -21.79 -17.38 -4.62
N ARG A 58 -21.92 -16.30 -3.88
CA ARG A 58 -22.47 -15.04 -4.39
C ARG A 58 -21.65 -14.48 -5.56
N LEU A 59 -20.32 -14.54 -5.48
CA LEU A 59 -19.44 -14.09 -6.56
C LEU A 59 -19.52 -15.04 -7.76
N ALA A 60 -19.62 -16.34 -7.53
CA ALA A 60 -19.76 -17.35 -8.58
C ALA A 60 -21.08 -17.23 -9.36
N SER A 61 -22.15 -16.71 -8.72
CA SER A 61 -23.42 -16.45 -9.40
C SER A 61 -23.43 -15.18 -10.28
N ASP A 62 -22.36 -14.35 -10.21
CA ASP A 62 -22.24 -13.16 -11.07
C ASP A 62 -21.92 -13.55 -12.52
N THR A 63 -22.63 -12.93 -13.45
CA THR A 63 -22.48 -13.21 -14.90
C THR A 63 -21.42 -12.33 -15.57
N THR A 64 -20.53 -11.71 -14.80
CA THR A 64 -19.45 -10.89 -15.35
C THR A 64 -18.54 -11.74 -16.24
N SER A 65 -18.34 -11.30 -17.49
CA SER A 65 -17.56 -12.06 -18.47
C SER A 65 -16.36 -11.29 -19.05
N ASN A 66 -16.38 -9.95 -18.98
CA ASN A 66 -15.30 -9.13 -19.54
C ASN A 66 -14.13 -8.97 -18.57
N PRO A 67 -12.97 -9.65 -18.80
CA PRO A 67 -11.80 -9.59 -17.91
C PRO A 67 -11.08 -8.24 -17.92
N HIS A 68 -11.46 -7.31 -18.83
CA HIS A 68 -10.97 -5.94 -18.84
C HIS A 68 -11.82 -5.00 -18.00
N SER A 69 -13.01 -5.44 -17.53
CA SER A 69 -13.91 -4.60 -16.77
C SER A 69 -13.46 -4.43 -15.32
N PHE A 70 -13.74 -3.24 -14.76
CA PHE A 70 -13.58 -3.00 -13.32
C PHE A 70 -14.37 -4.00 -12.48
N LYS A 71 -15.59 -4.34 -12.89
CA LYS A 71 -16.46 -5.26 -12.15
C LYS A 71 -15.80 -6.64 -11.98
N TYR A 72 -15.14 -7.15 -13.01
CA TYR A 72 -14.41 -8.42 -12.92
C TYR A 72 -13.29 -8.37 -11.88
N PHE A 73 -12.43 -7.34 -11.95
CA PHE A 73 -11.35 -7.15 -10.97
C PHE A 73 -11.89 -6.94 -9.54
N TYR A 74 -12.96 -6.14 -9.40
CA TYR A 74 -13.61 -5.90 -8.12
C TYR A 74 -14.18 -7.20 -7.51
N ASN A 75 -14.86 -8.01 -8.30
CA ASN A 75 -15.41 -9.28 -7.84
C ASN A 75 -14.31 -10.22 -7.32
N LEU A 76 -13.21 -10.38 -8.06
CA LEU A 76 -12.06 -11.16 -7.58
C LEU A 76 -11.47 -10.56 -6.30
N SER A 77 -11.32 -9.24 -6.24
CA SER A 77 -10.75 -8.53 -5.08
C SER A 77 -11.57 -8.76 -3.81
N GLN A 78 -12.90 -8.92 -3.90
CA GLN A 78 -13.75 -9.16 -2.74
C GLN A 78 -13.41 -10.46 -1.99
N LEU A 79 -12.85 -11.50 -2.65
CA LEU A 79 -12.37 -12.70 -1.96
C LEU A 79 -11.19 -12.43 -1.02
N ILE A 80 -10.44 -11.36 -1.27
CA ILE A 80 -9.27 -10.97 -0.46
C ILE A 80 -9.68 -10.09 0.72
N PHE A 81 -10.78 -9.35 0.62
CA PHE A 81 -11.23 -8.40 1.66
C PHE A 81 -11.33 -8.99 3.07
N PRO A 82 -11.79 -10.24 3.27
CA PRO A 82 -11.86 -10.84 4.60
C PRO A 82 -10.50 -11.08 5.28
N LEU A 83 -9.40 -11.03 4.52
CA LEU A 83 -8.07 -11.31 5.03
C LEU A 83 -7.37 -10.03 5.50
N LYS A 84 -6.81 -10.07 6.69
CA LYS A 84 -5.82 -9.09 7.17
C LYS A 84 -4.43 -9.63 6.84
N ASP A 85 -3.94 -9.29 5.65
CA ASP A 85 -2.64 -9.72 5.14
C ASP A 85 -2.12 -8.69 4.12
N ASN A 86 -1.44 -7.68 4.62
CA ASN A 86 -1.00 -6.55 3.81
C ASN A 86 0.27 -6.82 2.99
N HIS A 87 0.88 -8.02 3.14
CA HIS A 87 1.93 -8.49 2.25
C HIS A 87 1.39 -9.22 1.01
N LEU A 88 0.11 -9.63 1.04
CA LEU A 88 -0.54 -10.24 -0.10
C LEU A 88 -0.83 -9.17 -1.16
N GLY A 89 -0.31 -9.36 -2.38
CA GLY A 89 -0.57 -8.47 -3.50
C GLY A 89 -1.55 -9.07 -4.50
N PHE A 90 -2.46 -8.27 -5.05
CA PHE A 90 -3.34 -8.65 -6.13
C PHE A 90 -3.52 -7.49 -7.11
N TYR A 91 -3.27 -7.76 -8.38
CA TYR A 91 -3.30 -6.72 -9.40
C TYR A 91 -3.55 -7.31 -10.79
N GLN A 92 -4.04 -6.45 -11.69
CA GLN A 92 -4.12 -6.73 -13.10
C GLN A 92 -2.71 -6.64 -13.72
N ILE A 93 -2.40 -7.55 -14.64
CA ILE A 93 -1.10 -7.53 -15.32
C ILE A 93 -1.10 -6.39 -16.35
N ALA A 94 -0.11 -5.51 -16.23
CA ALA A 94 0.01 -4.38 -17.13
C ALA A 94 0.43 -4.79 -18.56
N ALA A 95 -0.22 -4.20 -19.54
CA ALA A 95 0.20 -4.29 -20.94
C ALA A 95 1.31 -3.27 -21.24
N TYR A 96 2.51 -3.46 -20.64
CA TYR A 96 3.62 -2.50 -20.71
C TYR A 96 3.98 -2.06 -22.12
N ASP A 97 3.74 -2.90 -23.14
CA ASP A 97 4.03 -2.59 -24.54
C ASP A 97 3.24 -1.39 -25.05
N ASN A 98 2.04 -1.17 -24.52
CA ASN A 98 1.18 -0.03 -24.89
C ASN A 98 1.71 1.32 -24.40
N PHE A 99 2.73 1.32 -23.51
CA PHE A 99 3.20 2.52 -22.82
C PHE A 99 4.69 2.82 -23.05
N LYS A 100 5.32 2.15 -24.04
CA LYS A 100 6.76 2.28 -24.31
C LYS A 100 7.16 3.62 -24.90
N ASN A 101 6.30 4.22 -25.71
CA ASN A 101 6.52 5.48 -26.38
C ASN A 101 5.20 6.20 -26.68
N LYS A 102 5.29 7.42 -27.22
CA LYS A 102 4.12 8.26 -27.48
C LYS A 102 3.17 7.61 -28.49
N GLU A 103 3.66 7.04 -29.58
CA GLU A 103 2.85 6.41 -30.64
C GLU A 103 2.02 5.25 -30.08
N ARG A 104 2.60 4.44 -29.18
CA ARG A 104 1.88 3.35 -28.52
C ARG A 104 0.81 3.86 -27.58
N ILE A 105 1.10 4.91 -26.83
CA ILE A 105 0.11 5.57 -25.96
C ILE A 105 -1.03 6.15 -26.79
N ASP A 106 -0.73 6.86 -27.86
CA ASP A 106 -1.72 7.44 -28.78
C ASP A 106 -2.60 6.35 -29.42
N SER A 107 -2.01 5.20 -29.77
CA SER A 107 -2.76 4.02 -30.24
C SER A 107 -3.66 3.44 -29.13
N PHE A 108 -3.15 3.30 -27.92
CA PHE A 108 -3.90 2.74 -26.79
C PHE A 108 -5.11 3.59 -26.39
N ILE A 109 -5.01 4.93 -26.38
CA ILE A 109 -6.12 5.81 -26.05
C ILE A 109 -7.28 5.80 -27.06
N GLY A 110 -7.06 5.22 -28.25
CA GLY A 110 -8.10 4.93 -29.25
C GLY A 110 -8.74 3.56 -29.12
N THR A 111 -8.24 2.68 -28.25
CA THR A 111 -8.77 1.32 -28.09
C THR A 111 -10.08 1.29 -27.30
N LYS A 112 -10.88 0.23 -27.54
CA LYS A 112 -12.10 -0.04 -26.77
C LYS A 112 -11.79 -0.19 -25.28
N GLU A 113 -10.66 -0.81 -24.90
CA GLU A 113 -10.23 -0.97 -23.51
C GLU A 113 -10.06 0.39 -22.78
N PHE A 114 -9.50 1.38 -23.48
CA PHE A 114 -9.37 2.73 -22.94
C PHE A 114 -10.70 3.50 -22.91
N LEU A 115 -11.52 3.37 -23.95
CA LEU A 115 -12.80 4.06 -24.08
C LEU A 115 -13.84 3.52 -23.09
N ASP A 116 -13.84 2.22 -22.84
CA ASP A 116 -14.70 1.55 -21.86
C ASP A 116 -14.15 1.63 -20.41
N TYR A 117 -13.03 2.33 -20.19
CA TYR A 117 -12.49 2.50 -18.84
C TYR A 117 -13.52 3.16 -17.92
N PRO A 118 -13.65 2.73 -16.66
CA PRO A 118 -14.67 3.24 -15.74
C PRO A 118 -14.74 4.76 -15.76
N THR A 119 -15.88 5.30 -16.13
CA THR A 119 -16.13 6.74 -16.27
C THR A 119 -17.40 7.11 -15.53
N PHE A 120 -17.34 8.16 -14.76
CA PHE A 120 -18.50 8.70 -14.02
C PHE A 120 -18.99 9.96 -14.73
N HIS A 121 -20.21 9.92 -15.24
CA HIS A 121 -20.82 11.05 -15.95
C HIS A 121 -21.40 12.02 -14.93
N ILE A 122 -20.63 13.05 -14.57
CA ILE A 122 -20.98 14.07 -13.60
C ILE A 122 -20.52 15.45 -14.12
N ASN A 123 -21.21 16.50 -13.72
CA ASN A 123 -20.74 17.85 -13.98
C ASN A 123 -19.50 18.14 -13.11
N ILE A 124 -18.34 18.23 -13.76
CA ILE A 124 -17.03 18.38 -13.09
C ILE A 124 -16.91 19.69 -12.33
N ASP A 125 -17.46 20.79 -12.87
CA ASP A 125 -17.37 22.10 -12.22
C ASP A 125 -18.22 22.15 -10.95
N SER A 126 -19.41 21.60 -11.00
CA SER A 126 -20.27 21.42 -9.82
C SER A 126 -19.59 20.53 -8.76
N LEU A 127 -18.95 19.43 -9.18
CA LEU A 127 -18.20 18.58 -8.28
C LEU A 127 -17.03 19.31 -7.61
N LYS A 128 -16.23 20.05 -8.38
CA LYS A 128 -15.14 20.89 -7.85
C LYS A 128 -15.66 21.88 -6.82
N TYR A 129 -16.75 22.58 -7.11
CA TYR A 129 -17.34 23.56 -6.20
C TYR A 129 -17.79 22.95 -4.87
N VAL A 130 -18.41 21.77 -4.91
CA VAL A 130 -18.84 21.06 -3.69
C VAL A 130 -17.65 20.54 -2.89
N LEU A 131 -16.65 19.93 -3.57
CA LEU A 131 -15.52 19.31 -2.90
C LEU A 131 -14.53 20.34 -2.31
N ALA A 132 -14.42 21.52 -2.92
CA ALA A 132 -13.58 22.62 -2.40
C ALA A 132 -14.06 23.12 -1.02
N LYS A 133 -15.33 22.88 -0.66
CA LYS A 133 -15.92 23.27 0.63
C LYS A 133 -15.83 22.18 1.70
N ARG A 134 -15.35 20.97 1.35
CA ARG A 134 -15.22 19.89 2.34
C ARG A 134 -14.14 20.21 3.37
N PRO A 135 -14.39 19.90 4.66
CA PRO A 135 -13.39 20.07 5.71
C PRO A 135 -12.10 19.28 5.39
N ALA A 136 -10.97 19.76 5.90
CA ALA A 136 -9.65 19.16 5.66
C ALA A 136 -9.54 17.72 6.21
N ASP A 137 -10.25 17.41 7.28
CA ASP A 137 -10.31 16.08 7.92
C ASP A 137 -11.29 15.11 7.26
N SER A 138 -12.18 15.60 6.37
CA SER A 138 -13.03 14.74 5.56
C SER A 138 -12.21 13.94 4.56
N VAL A 139 -12.57 12.68 4.30
CA VAL A 139 -12.03 11.88 3.20
C VAL A 139 -12.40 12.49 1.85
N GLU A 140 -13.61 13.05 1.71
CA GLU A 140 -14.02 13.72 0.49
C GLU A 140 -13.22 15.00 0.23
N GLY A 141 -12.89 15.27 -1.03
CA GLY A 141 -12.18 16.49 -1.41
C GLY A 141 -11.43 16.35 -2.72
N ILE A 142 -10.61 17.35 -3.03
CA ILE A 142 -9.78 17.40 -4.23
C ILE A 142 -8.37 16.95 -3.86
N TYR A 143 -7.90 15.91 -4.55
CA TYR A 143 -6.57 15.33 -4.36
C TYR A 143 -5.73 15.54 -5.60
N ASN A 144 -4.45 15.85 -5.40
CA ASN A 144 -3.47 15.90 -6.47
C ASN A 144 -2.60 14.64 -6.44
N TYR A 145 -2.28 14.09 -7.61
CA TYR A 145 -1.26 13.08 -7.78
C TYR A 145 -0.04 13.73 -8.44
N GLY A 146 0.88 14.19 -7.61
CA GLY A 146 1.97 15.05 -8.05
C GLY A 146 1.45 16.28 -8.81
N LYS A 147 2.09 16.55 -9.95
CA LYS A 147 1.67 17.59 -10.90
C LYS A 147 0.93 17.04 -12.13
N PHE A 148 0.57 15.76 -12.13
CA PHE A 148 0.12 15.06 -13.33
C PHE A 148 -1.39 15.18 -13.55
N TYR A 149 -2.16 15.03 -12.48
CA TYR A 149 -3.62 15.17 -12.53
C TYR A 149 -4.21 15.37 -11.14
N SER A 150 -5.44 15.83 -11.10
CA SER A 150 -6.23 15.96 -9.88
C SER A 150 -7.50 15.10 -9.93
N VAL A 151 -7.91 14.64 -8.75
CA VAL A 151 -9.03 13.73 -8.53
C VAL A 151 -10.02 14.33 -7.56
N GLY A 152 -11.29 14.38 -7.93
CA GLY A 152 -12.37 14.67 -7.02
C GLY A 152 -12.88 13.39 -6.35
N LEU A 153 -12.60 13.22 -5.06
CA LEU A 153 -13.03 12.06 -4.28
C LEU A 153 -14.29 12.40 -3.49
N PHE A 154 -15.36 11.62 -3.69
CA PHE A 154 -16.66 11.84 -3.04
C PHE A 154 -17.31 10.51 -2.64
N LYS A 155 -18.18 10.59 -1.63
CA LYS A 155 -18.97 9.45 -1.15
C LYS A 155 -20.07 9.12 -2.17
N ARG A 156 -20.08 7.87 -2.67
CA ARG A 156 -21.09 7.38 -3.62
C ARG A 156 -22.33 6.81 -2.90
N VAL A 157 -22.04 5.90 -1.95
CA VAL A 157 -23.01 5.31 -1.02
C VAL A 157 -22.35 5.14 0.34
N ASP A 158 -23.06 4.61 1.33
CA ASP A 158 -22.45 4.39 2.63
C ASP A 158 -21.20 3.52 2.53
N LYS A 159 -20.10 3.97 3.16
CA LYS A 159 -18.77 3.31 3.18
C LYS A 159 -18.09 3.14 1.81
N GLU A 160 -18.64 3.71 0.73
CA GLU A 160 -18.00 3.64 -0.59
C GLU A 160 -17.73 5.04 -1.14
N TYR A 161 -16.50 5.24 -1.62
CA TYR A 161 -16.07 6.50 -2.22
C TYR A 161 -15.52 6.25 -3.62
N VAL A 162 -15.74 7.22 -4.51
CA VAL A 162 -15.24 7.19 -5.88
C VAL A 162 -14.44 8.46 -6.15
N GLY A 163 -13.25 8.30 -6.70
CA GLY A 163 -12.37 9.40 -7.12
C GLY A 163 -12.31 9.50 -8.63
N VAL A 164 -12.84 10.58 -9.18
CA VAL A 164 -12.85 10.83 -10.63
C VAL A 164 -11.83 11.88 -11.01
N ILE A 165 -11.21 11.73 -12.18
CA ILE A 165 -10.31 12.74 -12.73
C ILE A 165 -11.10 14.03 -12.99
N ILE A 166 -10.65 15.13 -12.38
CA ILE A 166 -11.25 16.45 -12.55
C ILE A 166 -10.40 17.37 -13.41
N ASP A 167 -9.08 17.10 -13.46
CA ASP A 167 -8.14 17.76 -14.36
C ASP A 167 -6.93 16.88 -14.63
N SER A 168 -6.28 16.98 -15.81
CA SER A 168 -5.16 16.13 -16.17
C SER A 168 -4.23 16.78 -17.20
N ASP A 169 -2.93 16.79 -16.89
CA ASP A 169 -1.85 17.19 -17.79
C ASP A 169 -1.31 16.00 -18.61
N VAL A 170 -1.87 14.80 -18.44
CA VAL A 170 -1.42 13.59 -19.13
C VAL A 170 -2.55 12.97 -19.96
N ASN A 171 -2.26 12.59 -21.21
CA ASN A 171 -3.24 12.05 -22.17
C ASN A 171 -3.89 10.74 -21.72
N LEU A 172 -3.24 9.99 -20.82
CA LEU A 172 -3.75 8.72 -20.30
C LEU A 172 -4.97 8.86 -19.38
N TRP A 173 -5.26 10.05 -18.90
CA TRP A 173 -6.38 10.29 -18.01
C TRP A 173 -7.30 11.36 -18.54
N ARG A 174 -8.57 11.02 -18.71
CA ARG A 174 -9.64 11.95 -19.17
C ARG A 174 -10.54 12.32 -18.00
N LYS A 175 -11.09 13.52 -18.02
CA LYS A 175 -12.10 14.00 -17.05
C LYS A 175 -13.25 13.00 -16.94
N GLY A 176 -13.67 12.71 -15.73
CA GLY A 176 -14.72 11.74 -15.41
C GLY A 176 -14.23 10.30 -15.26
N GLN A 177 -13.04 9.92 -15.77
CA GLN A 177 -12.50 8.57 -15.54
C GLN A 177 -12.20 8.32 -14.07
N VAL A 178 -12.49 7.12 -13.59
CA VAL A 178 -12.34 6.75 -12.19
C VAL A 178 -10.94 6.25 -11.91
N ALA A 179 -10.20 6.97 -11.08
CA ALA A 179 -8.84 6.60 -10.66
C ALA A 179 -8.82 5.87 -9.31
N ILE A 180 -9.84 6.06 -8.48
CA ILE A 180 -9.89 5.62 -7.08
C ILE A 180 -11.26 5.02 -6.76
N HIS A 181 -11.26 3.83 -6.16
CA HIS A 181 -12.41 3.26 -5.45
C HIS A 181 -11.99 2.93 -4.03
N LEU A 182 -12.71 3.42 -3.02
CA LEU A 182 -12.46 3.11 -1.61
C LEU A 182 -13.67 2.42 -0.99
N TYR A 183 -13.41 1.39 -0.21
CA TYR A 183 -14.39 0.63 0.56
C TYR A 183 -14.00 0.68 2.03
N GLU A 184 -14.68 1.53 2.81
CA GLU A 184 -14.38 1.76 4.21
C GLU A 184 -14.83 0.59 5.08
N TYR A 185 -13.90 0.01 5.85
CA TYR A 185 -14.19 -1.09 6.79
C TYR A 185 -13.87 -0.73 8.25
N ALA A 186 -13.15 0.36 8.47
CA ALA A 186 -12.96 1.02 9.76
C ALA A 186 -12.79 2.53 9.52
N PRO A 187 -13.00 3.40 10.51
CA PRO A 187 -12.88 4.85 10.32
C PRO A 187 -11.56 5.26 9.68
N ASN A 188 -11.64 5.87 8.47
CA ASN A 188 -10.49 6.28 7.67
C ASN A 188 -9.54 5.14 7.22
N VAL A 189 -10.02 3.88 7.20
CA VAL A 189 -9.27 2.70 6.74
C VAL A 189 -10.08 1.98 5.66
N PHE A 190 -9.43 1.70 4.51
CA PHE A 190 -10.12 1.26 3.30
C PHE A 190 -9.43 0.07 2.65
N LYS A 191 -10.24 -0.79 2.03
CA LYS A 191 -9.80 -1.56 0.87
C LYS A 191 -9.91 -0.63 -0.33
N ALA A 192 -8.82 -0.40 -1.05
CA ALA A 192 -8.80 0.52 -2.17
C ALA A 192 -8.46 -0.20 -3.48
N ILE A 193 -9.13 0.17 -4.55
CA ILE A 193 -8.76 -0.22 -5.91
C ILE A 193 -8.37 1.03 -6.67
N TYR A 194 -7.14 1.04 -7.15
CA TYR A 194 -6.58 2.14 -7.91
C TYR A 194 -6.37 1.77 -9.37
N GLY A 195 -6.60 2.70 -10.27
CA GLY A 195 -6.01 2.66 -11.60
C GLY A 195 -4.56 3.14 -11.53
N HIS A 196 -3.61 2.33 -12.00
CA HIS A 196 -2.20 2.71 -11.99
C HIS A 196 -1.96 3.98 -12.82
N PRO A 197 -1.30 5.03 -12.28
CA PRO A 197 -1.16 6.33 -12.94
C PRO A 197 -0.57 6.27 -14.36
N LEU A 198 0.42 5.40 -14.60
CA LEU A 198 1.12 5.26 -15.88
C LEU A 198 0.55 4.20 -16.81
N TYR A 199 -0.01 3.12 -16.26
CA TYR A 199 -0.32 1.92 -17.04
C TYR A 199 -1.80 1.53 -16.99
N LYS A 200 -2.64 2.29 -16.26
CA LYS A 200 -4.10 2.14 -16.13
C LYS A 200 -4.61 0.75 -15.70
N PHE A 201 -3.75 -0.19 -15.30
CA PHE A 201 -4.19 -1.45 -14.75
C PHE A 201 -4.68 -1.30 -13.30
N PHE A 202 -5.57 -2.17 -12.87
CA PHE A 202 -6.12 -2.12 -11.51
C PHE A 202 -5.19 -2.78 -10.50
N ILE A 203 -5.07 -2.15 -9.32
CA ILE A 203 -4.29 -2.63 -8.19
C ILE A 203 -5.18 -2.61 -6.96
N LEU A 204 -5.21 -3.73 -6.22
CA LEU A 204 -5.81 -3.78 -4.89
C LEU A 204 -4.79 -3.36 -3.84
N GLN A 205 -5.13 -2.31 -3.09
CA GLN A 205 -4.45 -1.91 -1.86
C GLN A 205 -5.33 -2.29 -0.67
N THR A 206 -4.92 -3.31 0.08
CA THR A 206 -5.74 -3.89 1.17
C THR A 206 -5.80 -3.05 2.43
N ASN A 207 -4.90 -2.08 2.57
CA ASN A 207 -4.74 -1.25 3.77
C ASN A 207 -4.46 0.21 3.38
N GLU A 208 -5.43 0.86 2.73
CA GLU A 208 -5.34 2.29 2.50
C GLU A 208 -5.83 3.05 3.73
N LYS A 209 -5.25 4.22 4.00
CA LYS A 209 -5.63 5.08 5.12
C LYS A 209 -5.69 6.53 4.68
N TYR A 210 -6.72 7.23 5.15
CA TYR A 210 -6.74 8.68 5.10
C TYR A 210 -6.07 9.25 6.35
N ARG A 211 -5.02 10.02 6.17
CA ARG A 211 -4.28 10.69 7.25
C ARG A 211 -3.63 11.97 6.73
N ASN A 212 -3.69 13.03 7.52
CA ASN A 212 -3.04 14.30 7.19
C ASN A 212 -3.34 14.73 5.74
N GLN A 213 -4.63 14.70 5.38
CA GLN A 213 -5.15 15.11 4.08
C GLN A 213 -4.58 14.30 2.89
N SER A 214 -4.15 13.06 3.13
CA SER A 214 -3.56 12.19 2.11
C SER A 214 -4.04 10.75 2.23
N LEU A 215 -4.09 10.04 1.11
CA LEU A 215 -4.20 8.59 1.04
C LEU A 215 -2.78 8.02 1.12
N VAL A 216 -2.36 7.62 2.33
CA VAL A 216 -0.94 7.43 2.66
C VAL A 216 -0.30 6.17 2.07
N ASN A 217 -1.09 5.24 1.54
CA ASN A 217 -0.60 4.02 0.88
C ASN A 217 -0.82 4.03 -0.63
N SER A 218 -1.22 5.15 -1.21
CA SER A 218 -1.51 5.33 -2.63
C SER A 218 -0.26 5.60 -3.50
N TYR A 219 0.91 5.11 -3.10
CA TYR A 219 2.11 5.16 -3.92
C TYR A 219 2.22 3.91 -4.80
N PHE A 220 2.75 4.08 -6.01
CA PHE A 220 2.85 3.01 -6.99
C PHE A 220 4.30 2.85 -7.45
N TYR A 221 4.81 1.63 -7.38
CA TYR A 221 6.11 1.30 -7.98
C TYR A 221 6.04 1.51 -9.50
N SER A 222 7.12 1.99 -10.08
CA SER A 222 7.19 2.33 -11.51
C SER A 222 6.27 3.46 -11.97
N SER A 223 5.73 4.27 -11.07
CA SER A 223 5.04 5.52 -11.38
C SER A 223 6.02 6.66 -11.70
N TYR A 224 5.52 7.81 -12.17
CA TYR A 224 6.30 9.03 -12.47
C TYR A 224 7.16 9.49 -11.29
N SER A 225 6.62 9.32 -10.09
CA SER A 225 7.29 9.56 -8.82
C SER A 225 6.66 8.65 -7.77
N LEU A 226 7.23 8.60 -6.56
CA LEU A 226 6.55 7.93 -5.43
C LEU A 226 5.53 8.89 -4.79
N ASP A 227 4.81 9.67 -5.60
CA ASP A 227 3.74 10.53 -5.11
C ASP A 227 2.57 9.69 -4.57
N ILE A 228 1.83 10.32 -3.68
CA ILE A 228 0.58 9.82 -3.13
C ILE A 228 -0.55 10.80 -3.46
N TYR A 229 -1.78 10.36 -3.42
CA TYR A 229 -2.92 11.27 -3.51
C TYR A 229 -2.99 12.14 -2.25
N SER A 230 -2.80 13.45 -2.43
CA SER A 230 -2.80 14.43 -1.34
C SER A 230 -3.62 15.66 -1.71
N LYS A 231 -4.35 16.21 -0.74
CA LYS A 231 -5.02 17.50 -0.85
C LYS A 231 -4.04 18.67 -0.67
N GLN A 232 -2.90 18.40 -0.03
CA GLN A 232 -1.88 19.41 0.28
C GLN A 232 -0.76 19.40 -0.76
N HIS A 233 -0.38 20.57 -1.19
CA HIS A 233 0.87 20.83 -1.90
C HIS A 233 1.94 21.17 -0.87
N ARG A 234 2.80 20.20 -0.51
CA ARG A 234 3.91 20.45 0.42
C ARG A 234 5.18 20.74 -0.35
N LEU A 235 5.81 21.86 -0.07
CA LEU A 235 7.12 22.20 -0.63
C LEU A 235 8.25 21.35 -0.01
N VAL A 236 8.11 20.99 1.26
CA VAL A 236 9.08 20.20 2.02
C VAL A 236 8.40 19.01 2.68
N ASP A 237 8.95 17.82 2.50
CA ASP A 237 8.52 16.59 3.16
C ASP A 237 9.40 16.32 4.38
N TYR A 238 8.91 16.64 5.57
CA TYR A 238 9.57 16.35 6.83
C TYR A 238 9.30 14.95 7.38
N VAL A 239 8.30 14.26 6.82
CA VAL A 239 7.86 12.93 7.27
C VAL A 239 8.73 11.83 6.69
N ASN A 240 9.06 11.94 5.40
CA ASN A 240 9.81 10.91 4.70
C ASN A 240 11.28 11.31 4.53
N LEU A 241 12.13 10.30 4.53
CA LEU A 241 13.53 10.48 4.16
C LEU A 241 13.69 10.65 2.66
N SER A 242 14.60 11.51 2.25
CA SER A 242 14.96 11.65 0.83
C SER A 242 15.35 10.29 0.23
N LYS A 243 15.01 10.07 -1.04
CA LYS A 243 15.45 8.87 -1.79
C LYS A 243 16.98 8.73 -1.83
N LYS A 244 17.70 9.86 -1.77
CA LYS A 244 19.18 9.92 -1.78
C LYS A 244 19.80 9.65 -0.41
N SER A 245 19.01 9.57 0.68
CA SER A 245 19.54 9.28 2.01
C SER A 245 20.24 7.92 2.05
N SER A 246 21.32 7.84 2.80
CA SER A 246 22.06 6.60 3.04
C SER A 246 21.16 5.56 3.69
N LYS A 247 21.53 4.28 3.59
CA LYS A 247 20.82 3.20 4.31
C LYS A 247 21.20 3.13 5.79
N PHE A 248 22.42 3.55 6.12
CA PHE A 248 22.98 3.49 7.46
C PHE A 248 23.83 4.73 7.70
N GLU A 249 23.60 5.40 8.82
CA GLU A 249 24.37 6.60 9.20
C GLU A 249 24.43 6.72 10.72
N LEU A 250 25.58 7.16 11.24
CA LEU A 250 25.73 7.61 12.61
C LEU A 250 26.38 8.99 12.59
N LYS A 251 25.76 9.95 13.29
CA LYS A 251 26.32 11.29 13.46
C LYS A 251 26.06 11.82 14.86
N SER A 252 26.92 12.72 15.33
CA SER A 252 26.66 13.51 16.52
C SER A 252 25.82 14.73 16.13
N ILE A 253 24.76 14.99 16.89
CA ILE A 253 24.02 16.26 16.80
C ILE A 253 24.67 17.29 17.73
N ASN A 254 25.05 16.83 18.94
CA ASN A 254 25.85 17.56 19.91
C ASN A 254 26.47 16.55 20.90
N GLY A 255 27.22 17.01 21.89
CA GLY A 255 27.93 16.13 22.83
C GLY A 255 27.02 15.16 23.62
N ASN A 256 25.73 15.43 23.72
CA ASN A 256 24.77 14.63 24.50
C ASN A 256 23.79 13.83 23.62
N ILE A 257 23.72 14.09 22.32
CA ILE A 257 22.75 13.49 21.39
C ILE A 257 23.45 12.94 20.15
N GLN A 258 23.28 11.66 19.90
CA GLN A 258 23.66 11.00 18.64
C GLN A 258 22.42 10.64 17.83
N TYR A 259 22.59 10.61 16.50
CA TYR A 259 21.57 10.19 15.54
C TYR A 259 22.06 8.94 14.81
N LEU A 260 21.24 7.91 14.81
CA LEU A 260 21.48 6.60 14.15
C LEU A 260 20.37 6.34 13.14
N LEU A 261 20.71 6.28 11.86
CA LEU A 261 19.80 5.86 10.79
C LEU A 261 19.97 4.38 10.50
N LEU A 262 18.86 3.63 10.55
CA LEU A 262 18.74 2.26 10.07
C LEU A 262 17.55 2.20 9.09
N ARG A 263 17.80 2.38 7.80
CA ARG A 263 16.76 2.46 6.76
C ARG A 263 16.43 1.11 6.13
N SER A 264 17.17 0.04 6.39
CA SER A 264 16.94 -1.25 5.75
C SER A 264 17.39 -2.42 6.60
N PHE A 265 16.59 -3.49 6.60
CA PHE A 265 16.94 -4.83 7.08
C PHE A 265 16.90 -5.86 5.95
N GLN A 266 16.99 -5.40 4.69
CA GLN A 266 17.04 -6.29 3.53
C GLN A 266 18.24 -7.21 3.57
N ARG A 267 18.03 -8.49 3.20
CA ARG A 267 19.04 -9.52 3.13
C ARG A 267 19.41 -9.81 1.67
N ASN A 268 20.31 -9.02 1.13
CA ASN A 268 20.99 -9.27 -0.13
C ASN A 268 22.49 -9.03 0.06
N LYS A 269 23.33 -9.52 -0.86
CA LYS A 269 24.80 -9.47 -0.74
C LYS A 269 25.31 -8.06 -0.39
N ILE A 270 24.83 -7.04 -1.10
CA ILE A 270 25.30 -5.66 -0.94
C ILE A 270 24.85 -5.08 0.42
N THR A 271 23.55 -5.12 0.71
CA THR A 271 22.99 -4.51 1.93
C THR A 271 23.48 -5.23 3.19
N THR A 272 23.62 -6.56 3.16
CA THR A 272 24.17 -7.33 4.29
C THR A 272 25.61 -6.96 4.59
N GLN A 273 26.46 -6.79 3.55
CA GLN A 273 27.85 -6.37 3.74
C GLN A 273 27.93 -4.92 4.26
N GLN A 274 27.14 -3.99 3.69
CA GLN A 274 27.06 -2.61 4.19
C GLN A 274 26.63 -2.56 5.66
N SER A 275 25.57 -3.31 6.02
CA SER A 275 25.08 -3.40 7.39
C SER A 275 26.09 -4.00 8.36
N LYS A 276 26.89 -4.97 7.91
CA LYS A 276 27.96 -5.56 8.74
C LYS A 276 29.06 -4.55 9.02
N ASN A 277 29.61 -3.94 7.97
CA ASN A 277 30.68 -2.94 8.09
C ASN A 277 30.24 -1.76 8.97
N PHE A 278 29.01 -1.27 8.75
CA PHE A 278 28.45 -0.20 9.55
C PHE A 278 28.28 -0.59 11.03
N TYR A 279 27.75 -1.79 11.31
CA TYR A 279 27.64 -2.27 12.68
C TYR A 279 29.02 -2.36 13.38
N ASP A 280 30.03 -2.85 12.67
CA ASP A 280 31.39 -2.97 13.23
C ASP A 280 32.00 -1.60 13.55
N SER A 281 31.68 -0.55 12.76
CA SER A 281 32.14 0.82 13.03
C SER A 281 31.43 1.49 14.21
N ILE A 282 30.17 1.12 14.50
CA ILE A 282 29.35 1.84 15.50
C ILE A 282 29.26 1.14 16.87
N LYS A 283 29.56 -0.16 16.95
CA LYS A 283 29.28 -0.99 18.16
C LYS A 283 29.91 -0.51 19.47
N ASN A 284 30.97 0.31 19.39
CA ASN A 284 31.69 0.82 20.55
C ASN A 284 31.66 2.35 20.68
N VAL A 285 30.93 3.07 19.82
CA VAL A 285 30.97 4.54 19.78
C VAL A 285 29.63 5.21 20.13
N LEU A 286 28.65 4.44 20.62
CA LEU A 286 27.41 4.99 21.15
C LEU A 286 27.62 5.42 22.59
N THR A 287 27.99 6.69 22.80
CA THR A 287 28.41 7.24 24.11
C THR A 287 27.51 8.37 24.62
N ALA A 288 26.64 8.93 23.75
CA ALA A 288 25.75 10.01 24.15
C ALA A 288 24.69 9.57 25.17
N LYS A 289 24.18 10.51 25.98
CA LYS A 289 23.07 10.26 26.91
C LYS A 289 21.75 9.91 26.19
N SER A 290 21.54 10.48 25.01
CA SER A 290 20.35 10.27 24.19
C SER A 290 20.72 9.84 22.77
N LEU A 291 19.99 8.85 22.23
CA LEU A 291 20.14 8.36 20.88
C LEU A 291 18.80 8.50 20.14
N ILE A 292 18.81 9.20 19.01
CA ILE A 292 17.71 9.23 18.07
C ILE A 292 17.94 8.11 17.06
N LEU A 293 17.11 7.07 17.12
CA LEU A 293 17.08 5.99 16.12
C LEU A 293 16.05 6.32 15.06
N ASP A 294 16.48 6.52 13.83
CA ASP A 294 15.57 6.81 12.72
C ASP A 294 15.26 5.52 11.93
N LEU A 295 14.00 5.10 12.00
CA LEU A 295 13.44 3.97 11.26
C LEU A 295 12.47 4.44 10.16
N ARG A 296 12.40 5.72 9.85
CA ARG A 296 11.56 6.22 8.77
C ARG A 296 11.93 5.56 7.44
N ASN A 297 10.90 5.17 6.68
CA ASN A 297 11.05 4.49 5.40
C ASN A 297 11.91 3.21 5.44
N ASN A 298 11.96 2.54 6.60
CA ASN A 298 12.53 1.21 6.70
C ASN A 298 11.47 0.16 6.36
N GLU A 299 11.54 -0.37 5.15
CA GLU A 299 10.60 -1.36 4.62
C GLU A 299 10.79 -2.78 5.20
N GLY A 300 11.64 -2.91 6.23
CA GLY A 300 11.89 -4.18 6.88
C GLY A 300 12.93 -5.03 6.17
N GLY A 301 12.69 -6.33 6.15
CA GLY A 301 13.60 -7.36 5.63
C GLY A 301 13.72 -8.56 6.58
N ALA A 302 14.93 -9.05 6.83
CA ALA A 302 15.14 -10.27 7.59
C ALA A 302 15.46 -10.02 9.08
N THR A 303 14.87 -10.79 9.98
CA THR A 303 15.17 -10.78 11.43
C THR A 303 16.66 -10.94 11.73
N LYS A 304 17.39 -11.71 10.92
CA LYS A 304 18.82 -11.92 11.10
C LYS A 304 19.60 -10.62 10.98
N GLU A 305 19.14 -9.68 10.13
CA GLU A 305 19.86 -8.42 9.87
C GLU A 305 19.65 -7.40 10.99
N ASN A 306 18.52 -7.38 11.68
CA ASN A 306 18.27 -6.44 12.77
C ASN A 306 18.75 -6.92 14.14
N ARG A 307 18.98 -8.23 14.32
CA ARG A 307 19.32 -8.84 15.63
C ARG A 307 20.56 -8.22 16.30
N LYS A 308 21.59 -7.89 15.52
CA LYS A 308 22.82 -7.24 16.02
C LYS A 308 22.51 -5.83 16.56
N TYR A 309 21.70 -5.06 15.87
CA TYR A 309 21.28 -3.73 16.31
C TYR A 309 20.40 -3.80 17.56
N LEU A 310 19.49 -4.78 17.66
CA LEU A 310 18.69 -4.97 18.87
C LEU A 310 19.56 -5.20 20.10
N ARG A 311 20.62 -6.05 19.97
CA ARG A 311 21.57 -6.29 21.08
C ARG A 311 22.34 -5.03 21.45
N LEU A 312 22.80 -4.26 20.48
CA LEU A 312 23.50 -2.99 20.67
C LEU A 312 22.63 -1.99 21.42
N LEU A 313 21.39 -1.79 20.94
CA LEU A 313 20.43 -0.85 21.52
C LEU A 313 19.97 -1.30 22.91
N LYS A 314 19.81 -2.61 23.16
CA LYS A 314 19.54 -3.15 24.51
C LYS A 314 20.68 -2.85 25.48
N LYS A 315 21.95 -2.87 25.03
CA LYS A 315 23.09 -2.45 25.85
C LYS A 315 23.04 -0.95 26.13
N PHE A 316 22.80 -0.14 25.10
CA PHE A 316 22.71 1.32 25.18
C PHE A 316 21.61 1.77 26.16
N THR A 317 20.40 1.21 26.09
CA THR A 317 19.24 1.62 26.89
C THR A 317 19.35 1.26 28.38
N ARG A 318 20.42 0.61 28.83
CA ARG A 318 20.69 0.41 30.27
C ARG A 318 20.98 1.73 30.97
N ASN A 319 21.68 2.65 30.27
CA ASN A 319 22.14 3.92 30.84
C ASN A 319 21.79 5.13 29.97
N GLY A 320 21.28 4.94 28.76
CA GLY A 320 20.92 5.99 27.82
C GLY A 320 19.43 5.96 27.44
N ASN A 321 18.93 7.09 26.92
CA ASN A 321 17.57 7.25 26.45
C ASN A 321 17.51 7.05 24.94
N LEU A 322 16.60 6.21 24.45
CA LEU A 322 16.40 5.91 23.04
C LEU A 322 15.09 6.51 22.55
N TYR A 323 15.18 7.36 21.53
CA TYR A 323 14.03 7.96 20.84
C TYR A 323 13.93 7.37 19.44
N VAL A 324 12.81 6.68 19.12
CA VAL A 324 12.66 5.93 17.87
C VAL A 324 11.70 6.66 16.95
N LEU A 325 12.22 7.21 15.85
CA LEU A 325 11.44 7.86 14.81
C LEU A 325 10.75 6.84 13.91
N LEU A 326 9.43 6.96 13.77
CA LEU A 326 8.57 6.09 12.99
C LEU A 326 7.72 6.89 12.01
N ASN A 327 7.47 6.33 10.83
CA ASN A 327 6.47 6.87 9.90
C ASN A 327 5.70 5.74 9.18
N ASN A 328 4.78 6.09 8.28
CA ASN A 328 4.04 5.10 7.49
C ASN A 328 4.94 4.23 6.59
N GLY A 329 6.15 4.66 6.26
CA GLY A 329 7.16 3.88 5.55
C GLY A 329 7.95 2.89 6.43
N THR A 330 7.73 2.90 7.76
CA THR A 330 8.22 1.88 8.69
C THR A 330 7.28 0.68 8.62
N LEU A 331 7.73 -0.45 8.06
CA LEU A 331 6.85 -1.60 7.86
C LEU A 331 7.55 -2.95 8.06
N SER A 332 6.76 -4.01 8.17
CA SER A 332 7.21 -5.40 8.21
C SER A 332 8.20 -5.68 9.36
N GLN A 333 9.40 -6.17 9.07
CA GLN A 333 10.41 -6.46 10.10
C GLN A 333 10.83 -5.21 10.89
N ALA A 334 10.70 -3.99 10.34
CA ALA A 334 10.97 -2.76 11.08
C ALA A 334 9.88 -2.49 12.15
N GLU A 335 8.63 -2.87 11.90
CA GLU A 335 7.56 -2.82 12.90
C GLU A 335 7.80 -3.84 14.02
N ILE A 336 8.17 -5.08 13.66
CA ILE A 336 8.52 -6.12 14.65
C ILE A 336 9.71 -5.66 15.50
N PHE A 337 10.71 -5.04 14.90
CA PHE A 337 11.86 -4.47 15.59
C PHE A 337 11.43 -3.35 16.53
N THR A 338 10.52 -2.46 16.10
CA THR A 338 9.94 -1.42 16.94
C THR A 338 9.23 -2.00 18.18
N LEU A 339 8.41 -3.06 18.01
CA LEU A 339 7.78 -3.75 19.14
C LEU A 339 8.78 -4.38 20.11
N GLN A 340 9.92 -4.86 19.61
CA GLN A 340 10.99 -5.39 20.44
C GLN A 340 11.68 -4.27 21.24
N LEU A 341 11.91 -3.11 20.62
CA LEU A 341 12.47 -1.93 21.27
C LEU A 341 11.55 -1.36 22.36
N LYS A 342 10.23 -1.28 22.08
CA LYS A 342 9.23 -0.80 23.07
C LYS A 342 9.18 -1.62 24.38
N LYS A 343 9.75 -2.85 24.39
CA LYS A 343 9.88 -3.67 25.60
C LYS A 343 11.10 -3.32 26.46
N LEU A 344 12.00 -2.50 25.94
CA LEU A 344 13.19 -2.07 26.68
C LEU A 344 12.87 -0.86 27.56
N LYS A 345 13.67 -0.69 28.64
CA LYS A 345 13.61 0.53 29.44
C LYS A 345 14.16 1.73 28.65
N ASN A 346 13.74 2.93 29.01
CA ASN A 346 14.25 4.19 28.46
C ASN A 346 14.08 4.31 26.92
N VAL A 347 13.00 3.74 26.37
CA VAL A 347 12.63 3.86 24.97
C VAL A 347 11.36 4.69 24.84
N THR A 348 11.37 5.68 23.97
CA THR A 348 10.21 6.48 23.57
C THR A 348 10.09 6.44 22.05
N THR A 349 8.96 5.99 21.51
CA THR A 349 8.68 6.04 20.07
C THR A 349 8.01 7.36 19.70
N ILE A 350 8.44 7.98 18.61
CA ILE A 350 7.98 9.31 18.19
C ILE A 350 7.75 9.36 16.67
N GLY A 351 6.92 10.27 16.22
CA GLY A 351 6.63 10.45 14.79
C GLY A 351 5.18 10.17 14.44
N GLN A 352 4.96 9.26 13.51
CA GLN A 352 3.62 8.84 13.06
C GLN A 352 3.45 7.33 13.18
N THR A 353 2.18 6.87 13.15
CA THR A 353 1.82 5.45 13.13
C THR A 353 2.45 4.76 11.93
N THR A 354 2.99 3.57 12.15
CA THR A 354 3.60 2.73 11.12
C THR A 354 2.56 2.15 10.14
N LYS A 355 2.99 1.40 9.13
CA LYS A 355 2.12 0.91 8.06
C LYS A 355 1.05 -0.08 8.53
N GLY A 356 1.37 -0.98 9.45
CA GLY A 356 0.48 -2.09 9.80
C GLY A 356 0.55 -3.23 8.79
N MET A 357 1.77 -3.70 8.51
CA MET A 357 2.07 -4.74 7.55
C MET A 357 3.16 -5.64 8.12
N LEU A 358 2.82 -6.46 9.13
CA LEU A 358 3.85 -7.14 9.93
C LEU A 358 3.53 -8.57 10.36
N THR A 359 2.28 -9.03 10.19
CA THR A 359 1.87 -10.34 10.71
C THR A 359 2.35 -11.49 9.82
N TYR A 360 2.23 -11.32 8.51
CA TYR A 360 2.62 -12.31 7.50
C TYR A 360 3.76 -11.78 6.65
N GLY A 361 4.23 -12.57 5.69
CA GLY A 361 5.28 -12.16 4.76
C GLY A 361 5.51 -13.18 3.67
N SER A 362 6.43 -12.90 2.77
CA SER A 362 6.82 -13.80 1.70
C SER A 362 8.32 -14.01 1.68
N ASN A 363 8.75 -15.30 1.64
CA ASN A 363 10.16 -15.68 1.54
C ASN A 363 10.62 -15.87 0.10
N TYR A 364 9.72 -16.41 -0.75
CA TYR A 364 10.10 -16.93 -2.06
C TYR A 364 9.78 -16.00 -3.22
N GLY A 365 8.98 -14.96 -2.99
CA GLY A 365 8.59 -14.01 -4.04
C GLY A 365 7.84 -14.67 -5.21
N LYS A 366 7.19 -15.82 -4.97
CA LYS A 366 6.49 -16.56 -6.01
C LYS A 366 5.15 -15.90 -6.29
N ARG A 367 4.97 -15.51 -7.55
CA ARG A 367 3.71 -14.96 -8.05
C ARG A 367 2.96 -16.03 -8.82
N GLU A 368 1.65 -15.99 -8.72
CA GLU A 368 0.77 -16.92 -9.44
C GLU A 368 -0.17 -16.15 -10.33
N ARG A 369 -0.19 -16.51 -11.63
CA ARG A 369 -1.14 -15.95 -12.60
C ARG A 369 -2.42 -16.74 -12.57
N LEU A 370 -3.56 -16.03 -12.67
CA LEU A 370 -4.85 -16.66 -12.83
C LEU A 370 -5.04 -17.18 -14.26
N PRO A 371 -5.97 -18.16 -14.49
CA PRO A 371 -6.17 -18.82 -15.78
C PRO A 371 -6.39 -17.91 -16.97
N SER A 372 -7.09 -16.78 -16.79
CA SER A 372 -7.26 -15.77 -17.85
C SER A 372 -5.94 -15.13 -18.32
N GLY A 373 -4.85 -15.29 -17.59
CA GLY A 373 -3.58 -14.61 -17.84
C GLY A 373 -3.59 -13.09 -17.56
N ARG A 374 -4.71 -12.53 -17.08
CA ARG A 374 -4.91 -11.08 -16.88
C ARG A 374 -4.59 -10.59 -15.48
N PHE A 375 -4.59 -11.48 -14.49
CA PHE A 375 -4.43 -11.13 -13.09
C PHE A 375 -3.32 -11.95 -12.44
N GLU A 376 -2.67 -11.33 -11.48
CA GLU A 376 -1.60 -11.96 -10.72
C GLU A 376 -1.81 -11.74 -9.23
N ILE A 377 -1.64 -12.80 -8.46
CA ILE A 377 -1.60 -12.77 -7.00
C ILE A 377 -0.17 -13.05 -6.52
N TYR A 378 0.28 -12.24 -5.54
CA TYR A 378 1.50 -12.46 -4.79
C TYR A 378 1.15 -12.94 -3.38
N PRO A 379 1.05 -14.27 -3.17
CA PRO A 379 0.63 -14.82 -1.90
C PRO A 379 1.73 -14.76 -0.86
N THR A 380 1.33 -14.67 0.40
CA THR A 380 2.23 -14.84 1.54
C THR A 380 2.49 -16.32 1.82
N ASP A 381 3.71 -16.65 2.25
CA ASP A 381 4.16 -18.02 2.55
C ASP A 381 4.79 -18.17 3.94
N MET A 382 5.03 -17.07 4.65
CA MET A 382 5.58 -17.09 6.01
C MET A 382 4.47 -17.28 7.04
N LYS A 383 4.67 -18.24 7.94
CA LYS A 383 3.77 -18.45 9.08
C LYS A 383 3.73 -17.20 9.94
N GLY A 384 2.53 -16.63 10.11
CA GLY A 384 2.30 -15.43 10.89
C GLY A 384 2.33 -15.69 12.41
N ASN A 385 2.39 -14.60 13.16
CA ASN A 385 2.21 -14.59 14.60
C ASN A 385 0.87 -13.95 14.95
N ALA A 386 -0.09 -14.73 15.42
CA ALA A 386 -1.45 -14.27 15.76
C ALA A 386 -1.45 -13.07 16.73
N LYS A 387 -0.45 -12.95 17.63
CA LYS A 387 -0.31 -11.81 18.55
C LYS A 387 -0.05 -10.49 17.83
N LEU A 388 0.44 -10.53 16.58
CA LEU A 388 0.72 -9.34 15.78
C LEU A 388 -0.50 -8.88 14.95
N LEU A 389 -1.55 -9.72 14.84
CA LEU A 389 -2.71 -9.42 14.02
C LEU A 389 -3.46 -8.14 14.48
N GLN A 390 -3.34 -7.78 15.76
CA GLN A 390 -3.91 -6.52 16.28
C GLN A 390 -3.26 -5.27 15.66
N TYR A 391 -2.03 -5.38 15.15
CA TYR A 391 -1.30 -4.29 14.48
C TYR A 391 -1.45 -4.33 12.96
N GLU A 392 -1.91 -5.45 12.41
CA GLU A 392 -2.18 -5.55 10.97
C GLU A 392 -3.30 -4.58 10.60
N ASP A 393 -3.18 -3.87 9.52
CA ASP A 393 -3.98 -2.74 9.07
C ASP A 393 -3.73 -1.43 9.87
N TYR A 394 -3.59 -1.47 11.19
CA TYR A 394 -3.56 -0.26 12.02
C TYR A 394 -2.16 0.31 12.23
N GLY A 395 -1.13 -0.55 12.31
CA GLY A 395 0.24 -0.15 12.61
C GLY A 395 0.51 0.01 14.11
N ILE A 396 1.69 0.51 14.40
CA ILE A 396 2.17 0.80 15.75
C ILE A 396 2.09 2.31 15.97
N ASN A 397 1.29 2.73 16.92
CA ASN A 397 1.22 4.13 17.31
C ASN A 397 2.49 4.53 18.07
N PRO A 398 3.10 5.69 17.73
CA PRO A 398 4.18 6.24 18.52
C PRO A 398 3.66 6.72 19.89
N ASP A 399 4.55 6.84 20.87
CA ASP A 399 4.22 7.40 22.17
C ASP A 399 4.03 8.92 22.10
N ILE A 400 4.71 9.59 21.14
CA ILE A 400 4.60 11.02 20.87
C ILE A 400 4.40 11.24 19.37
N ILE A 401 3.32 11.90 18.98
CA ILE A 401 3.06 12.30 17.60
C ILE A 401 3.82 13.58 17.29
N LEU A 402 4.57 13.60 16.18
CA LEU A 402 5.25 14.79 15.69
C LEU A 402 4.40 15.51 14.64
N ARG A 403 4.58 16.82 14.56
CA ARG A 403 3.98 17.65 13.51
C ARG A 403 4.69 17.37 12.19
N ASP A 404 3.93 17.37 11.10
CA ASP A 404 4.43 17.06 9.77
C ASP A 404 4.83 18.31 8.94
N ASP A 405 4.68 19.50 9.53
CA ASP A 405 5.05 20.81 8.97
C ASP A 405 6.40 21.35 9.47
N ARG A 406 7.13 20.58 10.32
CA ARG A 406 8.43 20.95 10.88
C ARG A 406 9.39 19.76 10.86
N ASP A 407 10.70 20.05 10.84
CA ASP A 407 11.74 19.01 10.89
C ASP A 407 11.61 18.10 12.11
N TRP A 408 11.61 16.80 11.87
CA TRP A 408 11.38 15.80 12.92
C TRP A 408 12.58 15.60 13.83
N ILE A 409 13.81 15.84 13.33
CA ILE A 409 15.02 15.77 14.16
C ILE A 409 15.03 16.96 15.13
N GLU A 410 14.72 18.16 14.65
CA GLU A 410 14.61 19.35 15.49
C GLU A 410 13.56 19.18 16.58
N GLN A 411 12.34 18.74 16.23
CA GLN A 411 11.29 18.47 17.21
C GLN A 411 11.74 17.41 18.24
N THR A 412 12.47 16.37 17.81
CA THR A 412 13.00 15.35 18.73
C THR A 412 14.04 15.92 19.68
N VAL A 413 14.94 16.78 19.20
CA VAL A 413 15.92 17.46 20.04
C VAL A 413 15.24 18.38 21.05
N GLU A 414 14.18 19.09 20.69
CA GLU A 414 13.37 19.89 21.61
C GLU A 414 12.74 19.03 22.72
N ILE A 415 12.21 17.84 22.35
CA ILE A 415 11.64 16.88 23.33
C ILE A 415 12.72 16.36 24.28
N ILE A 416 13.90 16.04 23.77
CA ILE A 416 15.04 15.56 24.59
C ILE A 416 15.50 16.61 25.60
N ARG A 417 15.54 17.88 25.19
CA ARG A 417 15.99 19.00 26.07
C ARG A 417 15.02 19.34 27.20
N LYS A 418 13.74 18.98 27.05
CA LYS A 418 12.70 19.20 28.07
C LYS A 418 12.62 18.11 29.14
N LYS A 419 13.33 16.99 28.93
CA LYS A 419 13.45 15.89 29.91
C LYS A 419 14.78 15.94 30.68
#